data_8c39ec27e7f31f1bfcb35e82a32b0e13
#
_entry.id   8c39ec27e7f31f1bfcb35e82a32b0e13
#
_cell.length_a   1.000
_cell.length_b   1.000
_cell.length_c   1.000
_cell.angle_alpha   90.00
_cell.angle_beta   90.00
_cell.angle_gamma   90.00
#
_symmetry.space_group_name_H-M   'P 1'
#
loop_
_entity.id
_entity.type
_entity.pdbx_description
1 polymer ?
#
loop_
_entity_poly.entity_id
_entity_poly.type
_entity_poly.pdbx_seq_one_letter_code
_entity_poly.pdbx_strand_id
1 'polypeptide(L)'
;MGMAQGVVSMETKLLAVFSSGVPLKVTALCRDLEISRQTLYKYRRRFEAEGPAGLVERSRRPHSSPGRVSDATEDAIVRLRKELPLECGAQTIAYHLARRGEAPPSVATIHRVLVRRGMVTPQPEKRAKVAWKRFVWPRPNDAWQIDATAWALADGQTVWIMDVLDDHSRALVAARVDTGPTANAAWDAFTTAVERWGLPARVMNDNGSCFTGRLSRNGEADFERMLRSLGVVQICSRPAHPQTCGKLERSHQTTKAWLRIQPAARSIGELQDQLDRWRDHYNQARPHRALRGATPSERWAASCPAGPGPAIDGPIRASIHTVNKGGHIGWSDFVVGIDSRLAGQRVLVTARDFTLAIYGQHGLLRRLTIDTSRRYQGTGRPPGRRRD
;
A
#
# COMPACT_ATOMS: atom_id res chain seq x y z
N MET A 1 -46.25 21.75 37.52
CA MET A 1 -46.89 21.75 36.17
C MET A 1 -46.54 23.08 35.50
N GLY A 2 -45.42 23.18 34.82
CA GLY A 2 -44.98 24.34 34.06
C GLY A 2 -45.37 24.09 32.61
N MET A 3 -46.36 24.86 32.13
CA MET A 3 -46.71 24.85 30.70
C MET A 3 -45.56 25.48 29.92
N ALA A 4 -44.96 24.66 29.07
CA ALA A 4 -44.03 25.17 28.06
C ALA A 4 -44.80 26.12 27.13
N GLN A 5 -44.55 27.40 27.23
CA GLN A 5 -45.03 28.40 26.22
C GLN A 5 -44.34 28.05 24.90
N GLY A 6 -45.11 27.44 23.99
CA GLY A 6 -44.67 27.17 22.64
C GLY A 6 -44.32 28.49 21.97
N VAL A 7 -43.06 28.64 21.52
CA VAL A 7 -42.58 29.80 20.75
C VAL A 7 -43.31 29.78 19.42
N VAL A 8 -44.28 30.69 19.28
CA VAL A 8 -45.04 30.88 18.03
C VAL A 8 -44.08 31.34 16.96
N SER A 9 -44.00 30.63 15.83
CA SER A 9 -43.05 30.95 14.76
C SER A 9 -43.28 32.36 14.19
N MET A 10 -42.22 32.98 13.68
CA MET A 10 -42.31 34.30 13.03
C MET A 10 -43.34 34.30 11.88
N GLU A 11 -43.41 33.23 11.14
CA GLU A 11 -44.36 33.02 10.04
C GLU A 11 -45.80 33.07 10.53
N THR A 12 -46.12 32.38 11.63
CA THR A 12 -47.46 32.38 12.25
C THR A 12 -47.85 33.77 12.77
N LYS A 13 -46.90 34.52 13.36
CA LYS A 13 -47.14 35.88 13.82
C LYS A 13 -47.39 36.84 12.64
N LEU A 14 -46.60 36.73 11.57
CA LEU A 14 -46.80 37.52 10.36
C LEU A 14 -48.13 37.17 9.67
N LEU A 15 -48.50 35.90 9.61
CA LEU A 15 -49.80 35.48 9.06
C LEU A 15 -50.96 36.10 9.80
N ALA A 16 -50.96 36.03 11.13
CA ALA A 16 -52.03 36.63 11.95
C ALA A 16 -52.14 38.14 11.73
N VAL A 17 -51.01 38.82 11.66
CA VAL A 17 -51.01 40.30 11.46
C VAL A 17 -51.46 40.68 10.06
N PHE A 18 -51.01 39.99 9.02
CA PHE A 18 -51.38 40.36 7.63
C PHE A 18 -52.82 39.95 7.28
N SER A 19 -53.37 38.96 7.95
CA SER A 19 -54.76 38.52 7.76
C SER A 19 -55.76 39.33 8.58
N SER A 20 -55.32 40.09 9.61
CA SER A 20 -56.20 40.81 10.52
C SER A 20 -56.89 42.09 9.91
N GLY A 21 -56.35 42.58 8.80
CA GLY A 21 -56.86 43.87 8.19
C GLY A 21 -56.62 45.12 9.03
N VAL A 22 -55.91 45.01 10.16
CA VAL A 22 -55.64 46.14 11.08
C VAL A 22 -54.47 46.98 10.56
N PRO A 23 -54.56 48.38 10.65
CA PRO A 23 -53.43 49.22 10.24
C PRO A 23 -52.10 48.83 10.98
N LEU A 24 -51.05 48.53 10.23
CA LEU A 24 -49.79 48.10 10.72
C LEU A 24 -49.01 49.23 11.40
N LYS A 25 -48.74 49.09 12.70
CA LYS A 25 -47.75 49.90 13.41
C LYS A 25 -46.35 49.28 13.16
N VAL A 26 -45.75 49.60 11.98
CA VAL A 26 -44.52 49.01 11.44
C VAL A 26 -43.38 48.97 12.45
N THR A 27 -43.14 50.06 13.19
CA THR A 27 -42.03 50.15 14.16
C THR A 27 -42.20 49.23 15.36
N ALA A 28 -43.40 49.11 15.89
CA ALA A 28 -43.71 48.22 17.00
C ALA A 28 -43.57 46.75 16.55
N LEU A 29 -44.19 46.39 15.44
CA LEU A 29 -44.15 45.04 14.90
C LEU A 29 -42.74 44.57 14.55
N CYS A 30 -41.90 45.46 13.99
CA CYS A 30 -40.49 45.13 13.73
C CYS A 30 -39.70 44.85 15.00
N ARG A 31 -39.99 45.56 16.10
CA ARG A 31 -39.39 45.35 17.38
C ARG A 31 -39.83 44.01 18.00
N ASP A 32 -41.14 43.72 17.96
CA ASP A 32 -41.72 42.53 18.54
C ASP A 32 -41.31 41.24 17.80
N LEU A 33 -41.00 41.35 16.51
CA LEU A 33 -40.55 40.23 15.67
C LEU A 33 -39.02 40.19 15.51
N GLU A 34 -38.29 41.15 16.07
CA GLU A 34 -36.84 41.29 15.92
C GLU A 34 -36.36 41.32 14.46
N ILE A 35 -37.13 41.91 13.55
CA ILE A 35 -36.82 42.02 12.12
C ILE A 35 -36.66 43.47 11.65
N SER A 36 -35.88 43.62 10.56
CA SER A 36 -35.77 44.94 9.93
C SER A 36 -37.07 45.34 9.20
N ARG A 37 -37.28 46.66 9.03
CA ARG A 37 -38.39 47.15 8.20
C ARG A 37 -38.35 46.60 6.77
N GLN A 38 -37.16 46.45 6.20
CA GLN A 38 -37.00 45.86 4.86
C GLN A 38 -37.48 44.40 4.83
N THR A 39 -37.19 43.63 5.88
CA THR A 39 -37.66 42.24 6.00
C THR A 39 -39.19 42.20 6.12
N LEU A 40 -39.79 43.06 6.92
CA LEU A 40 -41.25 43.16 7.06
C LEU A 40 -41.94 43.49 5.72
N TYR A 41 -41.44 44.51 5.00
CA TYR A 41 -42.00 44.87 3.70
C TYR A 41 -41.78 43.80 2.62
N LYS A 42 -40.67 43.05 2.70
CA LYS A 42 -40.44 41.93 1.83
C LYS A 42 -41.46 40.79 2.06
N TYR A 43 -41.75 40.45 3.31
CA TYR A 43 -42.77 39.44 3.64
C TYR A 43 -44.18 39.93 3.31
N ARG A 44 -44.50 41.21 3.53
CA ARG A 44 -45.78 41.81 3.17
C ARG A 44 -46.03 41.69 1.66
N ARG A 45 -45.08 42.11 0.83
CA ARG A 45 -45.18 42.01 -0.65
C ARG A 45 -45.37 40.55 -1.11
N ARG A 46 -44.71 39.62 -0.47
CA ARG A 46 -44.89 38.21 -0.79
C ARG A 46 -46.26 37.69 -0.37
N PHE A 47 -46.75 38.10 0.78
CA PHE A 47 -48.08 37.74 1.24
C PHE A 47 -49.16 38.31 0.35
N GLU A 48 -49.04 39.56 -0.11
CA GLU A 48 -49.96 40.20 -1.05
C GLU A 48 -49.96 39.47 -2.42
N ALA A 49 -48.83 38.91 -2.86
CA ALA A 49 -48.70 38.22 -4.14
C ALA A 49 -49.07 36.71 -4.09
N GLU A 50 -48.74 36.03 -3.01
CA GLU A 50 -48.75 34.55 -2.93
C GLU A 50 -49.58 34.05 -1.74
N GLY A 51 -50.20 34.94 -0.96
CA GLY A 51 -50.93 34.56 0.26
C GLY A 51 -50.00 33.98 1.34
N PRO A 52 -50.51 33.07 2.20
CA PRO A 52 -49.75 32.43 3.27
C PRO A 52 -48.47 31.74 2.81
N ALA A 53 -48.46 31.19 1.59
CA ALA A 53 -47.29 30.55 1.00
C ALA A 53 -46.07 31.48 0.84
N GLY A 54 -46.33 32.80 0.65
CA GLY A 54 -45.28 33.82 0.56
C GLY A 54 -44.52 34.09 1.84
N LEU A 55 -45.02 33.64 2.99
CA LEU A 55 -44.36 33.77 4.31
C LEU A 55 -43.34 32.69 4.57
N VAL A 56 -43.37 31.56 3.86
CA VAL A 56 -42.44 30.46 4.01
C VAL A 56 -41.04 30.94 3.61
N GLU A 57 -40.06 30.60 4.43
CA GLU A 57 -38.66 30.95 4.16
C GLU A 57 -38.16 30.26 2.88
N ARG A 58 -37.70 31.07 1.91
CA ARG A 58 -37.17 30.57 0.64
C ARG A 58 -35.70 30.24 0.78
N SER A 59 -35.30 29.16 0.14
CA SER A 59 -33.88 28.79 0.05
C SER A 59 -33.04 29.97 -0.47
N ARG A 60 -31.95 30.29 0.22
CA ARG A 60 -30.95 31.30 -0.19
C ARG A 60 -29.92 30.72 -1.15
N ARG A 61 -30.07 29.47 -1.57
CA ARG A 61 -29.14 28.85 -2.53
C ARG A 61 -29.28 29.55 -3.90
N PRO A 62 -28.16 29.85 -4.57
CA PRO A 62 -28.19 30.32 -5.94
C PRO A 62 -28.93 29.32 -6.84
N HIS A 63 -29.73 29.85 -7.78
CA HIS A 63 -30.46 29.04 -8.77
C HIS A 63 -29.51 28.31 -9.74
N SER A 64 -28.31 28.85 -9.95
CA SER A 64 -27.27 28.24 -10.77
C SER A 64 -25.96 28.10 -9.97
N SER A 65 -25.21 27.09 -10.28
CA SER A 65 -23.86 26.84 -9.70
C SER A 65 -22.88 26.64 -10.85
N PRO A 66 -22.34 27.73 -11.46
CA PRO A 66 -21.48 27.64 -12.65
C PRO A 66 -20.23 26.76 -12.45
N GLY A 67 -19.77 26.63 -11.20
CA GLY A 67 -18.65 25.78 -10.85
C GLY A 67 -19.03 24.33 -10.50
N ARG A 68 -20.28 23.91 -10.73
CA ARG A 68 -20.69 22.52 -10.54
C ARG A 68 -20.05 21.63 -11.62
N VAL A 69 -19.48 20.51 -11.24
CA VAL A 69 -19.00 19.50 -12.20
C VAL A 69 -20.17 18.94 -13.01
N SER A 70 -19.92 18.53 -14.25
CA SER A 70 -20.93 17.93 -15.12
C SER A 70 -21.45 16.61 -14.53
N ASP A 71 -22.66 16.23 -14.87
CA ASP A 71 -23.23 14.96 -14.43
C ASP A 71 -22.39 13.77 -14.91
N ALA A 72 -21.83 13.84 -16.12
CA ALA A 72 -20.90 12.82 -16.64
C ALA A 72 -19.66 12.65 -15.74
N THR A 73 -19.09 13.75 -15.23
CA THR A 73 -17.96 13.69 -14.29
C THR A 73 -18.39 13.14 -12.94
N GLU A 74 -19.58 13.50 -12.44
CA GLU A 74 -20.12 12.90 -11.20
C GLU A 74 -20.30 11.39 -11.34
N ASP A 75 -20.84 10.93 -12.47
CA ASP A 75 -21.06 9.50 -12.73
C ASP A 75 -19.74 8.74 -12.88
N ALA A 76 -18.71 9.33 -13.48
CA ALA A 76 -17.36 8.77 -13.53
C ALA A 76 -16.76 8.60 -12.13
N ILE A 77 -16.91 9.61 -11.24
CA ILE A 77 -16.49 9.54 -9.84
C ILE A 77 -17.21 8.42 -9.09
N VAL A 78 -18.54 8.32 -9.24
CA VAL A 78 -19.37 7.29 -8.59
C VAL A 78 -19.01 5.90 -9.10
N ARG A 79 -18.81 5.73 -10.39
CA ARG A 79 -18.38 4.48 -11.02
C ARG A 79 -17.04 4.01 -10.46
N LEU A 80 -16.02 4.87 -10.46
CA LEU A 80 -14.71 4.56 -9.88
C LEU A 80 -14.80 4.21 -8.39
N ARG A 81 -15.64 4.91 -7.62
CA ARG A 81 -15.85 4.59 -6.20
C ARG A 81 -16.38 3.18 -5.98
N LYS A 82 -17.18 2.64 -6.91
CA LYS A 82 -17.75 1.30 -6.86
C LYS A 82 -16.82 0.25 -7.46
N GLU A 83 -16.11 0.57 -8.54
CA GLU A 83 -15.22 -0.35 -9.26
C GLU A 83 -13.93 -0.64 -8.50
N LEU A 84 -13.38 0.37 -7.80
CA LEU A 84 -12.12 0.21 -7.08
C LEU A 84 -12.33 -0.64 -5.82
N PRO A 85 -11.66 -1.78 -5.71
CA PRO A 85 -11.86 -2.70 -4.58
C PRO A 85 -11.34 -2.11 -3.28
N LEU A 86 -10.31 -1.30 -3.34
CA LEU A 86 -9.66 -0.68 -2.18
C LEU A 86 -9.29 0.78 -2.44
N GLU A 87 -9.13 1.52 -1.31
CA GLU A 87 -8.61 2.89 -1.32
C GLU A 87 -9.32 3.81 -2.32
N CYS A 88 -10.63 3.61 -2.48
CA CYS A 88 -11.50 4.39 -3.37
C CYS A 88 -11.82 5.80 -2.83
N GLY A 89 -10.87 6.44 -2.13
CA GLY A 89 -10.99 7.82 -1.64
C GLY A 89 -10.80 8.86 -2.74
N ALA A 90 -11.20 10.10 -2.46
CA ALA A 90 -11.20 11.20 -3.43
C ALA A 90 -9.83 11.41 -4.13
N GLN A 91 -8.71 11.26 -3.40
CA GLN A 91 -7.38 11.39 -3.98
C GLN A 91 -7.06 10.28 -4.98
N THR A 92 -7.41 9.03 -4.66
CA THR A 92 -7.17 7.88 -5.55
C THR A 92 -8.05 7.97 -6.79
N ILE A 93 -9.31 8.38 -6.62
CA ILE A 93 -10.23 8.62 -7.76
C ILE A 93 -9.66 9.69 -8.68
N ALA A 94 -9.10 10.80 -8.14
CA ALA A 94 -8.46 11.83 -8.96
C ALA A 94 -7.31 11.25 -9.80
N TYR A 95 -6.48 10.38 -9.21
CA TYR A 95 -5.39 9.73 -9.94
C TYR A 95 -5.90 8.80 -11.06
N HIS A 96 -6.95 8.02 -10.81
CA HIS A 96 -7.55 7.15 -11.84
C HIS A 96 -8.19 7.93 -12.97
N LEU A 97 -8.88 9.04 -12.69
CA LEU A 97 -9.40 9.93 -13.73
C LEU A 97 -8.27 10.49 -14.60
N ALA A 98 -7.22 11.03 -13.98
CA ALA A 98 -6.06 11.53 -14.71
C ALA A 98 -5.39 10.47 -15.60
N ARG A 99 -5.27 9.23 -15.10
CA ARG A 99 -4.70 8.10 -15.87
C ARG A 99 -5.59 7.68 -17.06
N ARG A 100 -6.89 7.95 -17.01
CA ARG A 100 -7.84 7.74 -18.12
C ARG A 100 -7.84 8.90 -19.13
N GLY A 101 -6.98 9.91 -18.92
CA GLY A 101 -6.93 11.12 -19.79
C GLY A 101 -8.03 12.14 -19.48
N GLU A 102 -8.79 11.95 -18.39
CA GLU A 102 -9.80 12.88 -17.95
C GLU A 102 -9.17 13.95 -17.05
N ALA A 103 -9.59 15.23 -17.20
CA ALA A 103 -9.17 16.29 -16.28
C ALA A 103 -9.90 16.13 -14.93
N PRO A 104 -9.23 15.68 -13.85
CA PRO A 104 -9.90 15.42 -12.60
C PRO A 104 -10.30 16.75 -11.93
N PRO A 105 -11.50 16.85 -11.35
CA PRO A 105 -11.82 17.93 -10.43
C PRO A 105 -10.90 17.93 -9.21
N SER A 106 -10.87 19.04 -8.46
CA SER A 106 -10.11 19.07 -7.22
C SER A 106 -10.54 17.96 -6.27
N VAL A 107 -9.60 17.44 -5.47
CA VAL A 107 -9.87 16.38 -4.48
C VAL A 107 -11.01 16.77 -3.54
N ALA A 108 -11.09 18.06 -3.16
CA ALA A 108 -12.18 18.58 -2.34
C ALA A 108 -13.53 18.51 -3.08
N THR A 109 -13.54 18.74 -4.39
CA THR A 109 -14.75 18.64 -5.21
C THR A 109 -15.20 17.19 -5.34
N ILE A 110 -14.27 16.26 -5.62
CA ILE A 110 -14.56 14.81 -5.64
C ILE A 110 -15.14 14.36 -4.29
N HIS A 111 -14.53 14.78 -3.17
CA HIS A 111 -15.04 14.45 -1.85
C HIS A 111 -16.48 14.97 -1.64
N ARG A 112 -16.77 16.22 -2.03
CA ARG A 112 -18.13 16.78 -1.96
C ARG A 112 -19.14 16.02 -2.80
N VAL A 113 -18.76 15.55 -3.99
CA VAL A 113 -19.60 14.67 -4.82
C VAL A 113 -19.90 13.37 -4.06
N LEU A 114 -18.87 12.70 -3.50
CA LEU A 114 -19.06 11.46 -2.76
C LEU A 114 -19.94 11.63 -1.51
N VAL A 115 -19.79 12.75 -0.78
CA VAL A 115 -20.68 13.08 0.37
C VAL A 115 -22.12 13.27 -0.10
N ARG A 116 -22.34 14.06 -1.16
CA ARG A 116 -23.67 14.31 -1.72
C ARG A 116 -24.38 13.04 -2.20
N ARG A 117 -23.60 12.07 -2.71
CA ARG A 117 -24.09 10.77 -3.16
C ARG A 117 -24.18 9.74 -2.02
N GLY A 118 -23.99 10.14 -0.75
CA GLY A 118 -24.09 9.26 0.42
C GLY A 118 -22.99 8.19 0.51
N MET A 119 -21.87 8.37 -0.21
CA MET A 119 -20.80 7.36 -0.31
C MET A 119 -19.66 7.57 0.69
N VAL A 120 -19.84 8.47 1.65
CA VAL A 120 -18.86 8.77 2.71
C VAL A 120 -19.54 8.66 4.06
N THR A 121 -19.01 7.79 4.92
CA THR A 121 -19.39 7.74 6.33
C THR A 121 -18.56 8.77 7.10
N PRO A 122 -19.18 9.76 7.76
CA PRO A 122 -18.46 10.73 8.58
C PRO A 122 -17.68 10.01 9.70
N GLN A 123 -16.43 10.40 9.90
CA GLN A 123 -15.59 9.90 10.99
C GLN A 123 -14.98 11.10 11.74
N PRO A 124 -15.76 11.78 12.58
CA PRO A 124 -15.35 13.02 13.24
C PRO A 124 -14.15 12.84 14.17
N GLU A 125 -13.93 11.64 14.71
CA GLU A 125 -12.81 11.32 15.61
C GLU A 125 -11.44 11.21 14.91
N LYS A 126 -11.42 11.10 13.57
CA LYS A 126 -10.17 11.04 12.82
C LYS A 126 -9.53 12.41 12.70
N ARG A 127 -8.59 12.70 13.60
CA ARG A 127 -7.74 13.88 13.50
C ARG A 127 -6.74 13.72 12.34
N ALA A 128 -6.45 14.81 11.63
CA ALA A 128 -5.37 14.82 10.64
C ALA A 128 -4.04 14.50 11.35
N LYS A 129 -3.36 13.44 10.92
CA LYS A 129 -2.02 13.14 11.43
C LYS A 129 -1.05 14.19 10.92
N VAL A 130 -0.25 14.76 11.82
CA VAL A 130 0.83 15.67 11.46
C VAL A 130 1.76 14.99 10.45
N ALA A 131 2.08 15.68 9.36
CA ALA A 131 2.97 15.16 8.33
C ALA A 131 4.41 15.19 8.85
N TRP A 132 4.90 14.05 9.34
CA TRP A 132 6.31 13.89 9.67
C TRP A 132 7.14 13.87 8.38
N LYS A 133 8.32 14.50 8.39
CA LYS A 133 9.30 14.34 7.29
C LYS A 133 9.66 12.87 7.19
N ARG A 134 9.25 12.22 6.10
CA ARG A 134 9.52 10.80 5.86
C ARG A 134 10.86 10.70 5.17
N PHE A 135 11.79 10.00 5.78
CA PHE A 135 13.00 9.59 5.09
C PHE A 135 12.64 8.57 3.98
N VAL A 136 13.25 8.71 2.82
CA VAL A 136 13.12 7.81 1.68
C VAL A 136 14.51 7.63 1.08
N TRP A 137 14.92 6.41 0.88
CA TRP A 137 16.18 6.11 0.20
C TRP A 137 16.14 6.63 -1.25
N PRO A 138 17.27 7.14 -1.77
CA PRO A 138 17.28 7.89 -3.04
C PRO A 138 16.98 7.04 -4.27
N ARG A 139 17.31 5.75 -4.27
CA ARG A 139 17.16 4.85 -5.44
C ARG A 139 16.44 3.56 -5.10
N PRO A 140 15.80 2.89 -6.08
CA PRO A 140 15.38 1.51 -5.94
C PRO A 140 16.55 0.62 -5.50
N ASN A 141 16.30 -0.42 -4.76
CA ASN A 141 17.33 -1.32 -4.20
C ASN A 141 18.33 -0.68 -3.23
N ASP A 142 18.25 0.59 -2.91
CA ASP A 142 19.08 1.15 -1.83
C ASP A 142 18.76 0.50 -0.48
N ALA A 143 17.48 0.22 -0.22
CA ALA A 143 17.06 -0.51 0.97
C ALA A 143 15.71 -1.21 0.76
N TRP A 144 15.62 -2.46 1.14
CA TRP A 144 14.36 -3.19 1.28
C TRP A 144 13.95 -3.28 2.74
N GLN A 145 12.65 -3.22 3.00
CA GLN A 145 12.07 -3.55 4.30
C GLN A 145 11.50 -4.96 4.22
N ILE A 146 11.81 -5.81 5.20
CA ILE A 146 11.28 -7.17 5.31
C ILE A 146 10.63 -7.35 6.67
N ASP A 147 9.45 -7.95 6.70
CA ASP A 147 8.70 -8.23 7.92
C ASP A 147 7.68 -9.34 7.68
N ALA A 148 7.24 -9.99 8.76
CA ALA A 148 6.28 -11.06 8.75
C ALA A 148 4.95 -10.62 9.38
N THR A 149 3.84 -11.04 8.76
CA THR A 149 2.51 -10.78 9.33
C THR A 149 1.64 -12.03 9.28
N ALA A 150 0.92 -12.31 10.37
CA ALA A 150 0.05 -13.47 10.45
C ALA A 150 -1.24 -13.28 9.62
N TRP A 151 -1.74 -14.39 9.06
CA TRP A 151 -3.01 -14.50 8.37
C TRP A 151 -3.67 -15.85 8.67
N ALA A 152 -5.00 -15.92 8.65
CA ALA A 152 -5.73 -17.17 8.85
C ALA A 152 -6.24 -17.72 7.50
N LEU A 153 -6.07 -19.01 7.28
CA LEU A 153 -6.72 -19.75 6.18
C LEU A 153 -8.20 -20.03 6.48
N ALA A 154 -8.92 -20.59 5.52
CA ALA A 154 -10.36 -20.89 5.63
C ALA A 154 -10.71 -21.85 6.77
N ASP A 155 -9.79 -22.75 7.12
CA ASP A 155 -9.92 -23.71 8.23
C ASP A 155 -9.50 -23.15 9.60
N GLY A 156 -9.07 -21.86 9.64
CA GLY A 156 -8.58 -21.22 10.85
C GLY A 156 -7.08 -21.42 11.12
N GLN A 157 -6.37 -22.22 10.29
CA GLN A 157 -4.92 -22.36 10.42
C GLN A 157 -4.23 -21.01 10.26
N THR A 158 -3.37 -20.66 11.21
CA THR A 158 -2.54 -19.45 11.11
C THR A 158 -1.32 -19.73 10.25
N VAL A 159 -1.12 -18.91 9.23
CA VAL A 159 0.06 -18.87 8.36
C VAL A 159 0.69 -17.48 8.41
N TRP A 160 1.89 -17.35 7.88
CA TRP A 160 2.63 -16.09 7.91
C TRP A 160 2.95 -15.63 6.49
N ILE A 161 2.74 -14.35 6.26
CA ILE A 161 3.09 -13.68 5.02
C ILE A 161 4.37 -12.89 5.28
N MET A 162 5.44 -13.25 4.59
CA MET A 162 6.71 -12.56 4.60
C MET A 162 6.72 -11.57 3.44
N ASP A 163 6.55 -10.29 3.74
CA ASP A 163 6.54 -9.20 2.76
C ASP A 163 7.92 -8.56 2.65
N VAL A 164 8.32 -8.26 1.43
CA VAL A 164 9.52 -7.47 1.13
C VAL A 164 9.12 -6.26 0.31
N LEU A 165 9.42 -5.06 0.80
CA LEU A 165 9.04 -3.78 0.21
C LEU A 165 10.28 -2.94 -0.09
N ASP A 166 10.39 -2.44 -1.32
CA ASP A 166 11.41 -1.44 -1.66
C ASP A 166 11.06 -0.08 -1.05
N ASP A 167 12.01 0.50 -0.31
CA ASP A 167 11.79 1.74 0.43
C ASP A 167 11.56 2.95 -0.48
N HIS A 168 12.24 3.01 -1.61
CA HIS A 168 12.18 4.12 -2.56
C HIS A 168 10.88 4.10 -3.38
N SER A 169 10.68 3.01 -4.10
CA SER A 169 9.58 2.87 -5.07
C SER A 169 8.26 2.44 -4.44
N ARG A 170 8.29 1.91 -3.21
CA ARG A 170 7.15 1.25 -2.57
C ARG A 170 6.75 -0.05 -3.26
N ALA A 171 7.58 -0.59 -4.15
CA ALA A 171 7.29 -1.86 -4.80
C ALA A 171 7.25 -2.98 -3.75
N LEU A 172 6.19 -3.77 -3.79
CA LEU A 172 6.10 -5.04 -3.07
C LEU A 172 6.92 -6.05 -3.89
N VAL A 173 8.20 -6.17 -3.56
CA VAL A 173 9.16 -6.95 -4.37
C VAL A 173 8.98 -8.46 -4.16
N ALA A 174 8.51 -8.88 -2.97
CA ALA A 174 8.03 -10.24 -2.71
C ALA A 174 6.93 -10.23 -1.64
N ALA A 175 6.05 -11.24 -1.70
CA ALA A 175 5.11 -11.61 -0.66
C ALA A 175 5.02 -13.14 -0.66
N ARG A 176 5.54 -13.79 0.38
CA ARG A 176 5.66 -15.27 0.44
C ARG A 176 4.92 -15.80 1.65
N VAL A 177 4.19 -16.91 1.46
CA VAL A 177 3.46 -17.58 2.55
C VAL A 177 4.30 -18.72 3.09
N ASP A 178 4.35 -18.81 4.43
CA ASP A 178 4.98 -19.93 5.14
C ASP A 178 4.15 -20.30 6.37
N THR A 179 4.43 -21.46 6.95
CA THR A 179 3.81 -21.94 8.19
C THR A 179 4.27 -21.18 9.43
N GLY A 180 5.40 -20.48 9.37
CA GLY A 180 5.95 -19.72 10.47
C GLY A 180 6.94 -18.63 10.04
N PRO A 181 7.20 -17.63 10.89
CA PRO A 181 8.17 -16.59 10.62
C PRO A 181 9.60 -17.11 10.95
N THR A 182 10.14 -17.96 10.07
CA THR A 182 11.44 -18.61 10.22
C THR A 182 12.52 -17.91 9.39
N ALA A 183 13.79 -18.17 9.69
CA ALA A 183 14.91 -17.69 8.87
C ALA A 183 14.83 -18.22 7.42
N ASN A 184 14.32 -19.46 7.25
CA ASN A 184 14.09 -20.03 5.93
C ASN A 184 13.00 -19.29 5.15
N ALA A 185 11.88 -18.91 5.81
CA ALA A 185 10.82 -18.12 5.21
C ALA A 185 11.33 -16.72 4.80
N ALA A 186 12.12 -16.08 5.65
CA ALA A 186 12.77 -14.81 5.34
C ALA A 186 13.71 -14.92 4.13
N TRP A 187 14.49 -16.00 4.09
CA TRP A 187 15.40 -16.28 2.98
C TRP A 187 14.67 -16.57 1.67
N ASP A 188 13.59 -17.38 1.70
CA ASP A 188 12.77 -17.64 0.51
C ASP A 188 12.14 -16.34 -0.05
N ALA A 189 11.60 -15.49 0.82
CA ALA A 189 11.07 -14.21 0.42
C ALA A 189 12.14 -13.28 -0.17
N PHE A 190 13.31 -13.21 0.47
CA PHE A 190 14.45 -12.43 0.01
C PHE A 190 14.94 -12.92 -1.36
N THR A 191 15.17 -14.22 -1.54
CA THR A 191 15.66 -14.79 -2.79
C THR A 191 14.65 -14.67 -3.92
N THR A 192 13.36 -14.82 -3.62
CA THR A 192 12.27 -14.55 -4.58
C THR A 192 12.29 -13.08 -5.07
N ALA A 193 12.54 -12.14 -4.16
CA ALA A 193 12.69 -10.74 -4.52
C ALA A 193 13.94 -10.51 -5.38
N VAL A 194 15.08 -11.10 -5.00
CA VAL A 194 16.36 -10.95 -5.73
C VAL A 194 16.27 -11.46 -7.16
N GLU A 195 15.58 -12.57 -7.40
CA GLU A 195 15.40 -13.15 -8.73
C GLU A 195 14.81 -12.16 -9.74
N ARG A 196 13.87 -11.34 -9.30
CA ARG A 196 13.14 -10.40 -10.16
C ARG A 196 13.72 -8.99 -10.14
N TRP A 197 14.28 -8.56 -9.02
CA TRP A 197 14.62 -7.15 -8.76
C TRP A 197 16.12 -6.92 -8.54
N GLY A 198 16.94 -7.97 -8.52
CA GLY A 198 18.36 -7.90 -8.22
C GLY A 198 18.65 -7.76 -6.72
N LEU A 199 19.93 -7.72 -6.36
CA LEU A 199 20.37 -7.60 -4.96
C LEU A 199 20.22 -6.16 -4.45
N PRO A 200 19.59 -5.95 -3.27
CA PRO A 200 19.57 -4.64 -2.64
C PRO A 200 20.92 -4.30 -1.99
N ALA A 201 21.19 -3.02 -1.81
CA ALA A 201 22.36 -2.61 -1.01
C ALA A 201 22.14 -2.86 0.48
N ARG A 202 20.89 -2.78 0.96
CA ARG A 202 20.52 -2.92 2.38
C ARG A 202 19.21 -3.66 2.56
N VAL A 203 19.08 -4.33 3.71
CA VAL A 203 17.80 -4.90 4.19
C VAL A 203 17.52 -4.33 5.58
N MET A 204 16.31 -3.81 5.76
CA MET A 204 15.81 -3.28 7.03
C MET A 204 14.76 -4.24 7.59
N ASN A 205 14.92 -4.63 8.84
CA ASN A 205 14.00 -5.53 9.54
C ASN A 205 13.86 -5.10 11.01
N ASP A 206 12.92 -5.69 11.70
CA ASP A 206 12.83 -5.60 13.16
C ASP A 206 13.85 -6.55 13.85
N ASN A 207 13.77 -6.67 15.17
CA ASN A 207 14.64 -7.57 15.92
C ASN A 207 14.04 -8.98 16.08
N GLY A 208 13.15 -9.40 15.19
CA GLY A 208 12.59 -10.76 15.18
C GLY A 208 13.68 -11.83 15.05
N SER A 209 13.51 -12.94 15.76
CA SER A 209 14.51 -14.03 15.81
C SER A 209 14.76 -14.68 14.44
N CYS A 210 13.83 -14.55 13.50
CA CYS A 210 14.01 -15.00 12.12
C CYS A 210 15.00 -14.15 11.32
N PHE A 211 15.26 -12.92 11.74
CA PHE A 211 16.13 -11.97 11.04
C PHE A 211 17.47 -11.75 11.71
N THR A 212 17.53 -11.82 13.05
CA THR A 212 18.76 -11.49 13.80
C THR A 212 18.91 -12.31 15.08
N GLY A 213 20.15 -12.66 15.38
CA GLY A 213 20.53 -13.33 16.62
C GLY A 213 20.80 -12.38 17.81
N ARG A 214 20.64 -11.05 17.65
CA ARG A 214 21.02 -10.06 18.67
C ARG A 214 20.38 -10.23 20.04
N LEU A 215 19.17 -10.79 20.07
CA LEU A 215 18.43 -11.07 21.30
C LEU A 215 18.56 -12.55 21.75
N SER A 216 19.26 -13.36 20.98
CA SER A 216 19.48 -14.78 21.23
C SER A 216 20.86 -15.02 21.84
N ARG A 217 20.96 -15.99 22.76
CA ARG A 217 22.24 -16.47 23.26
C ARG A 217 23.01 -17.31 22.24
N ASN A 218 22.41 -17.64 21.11
CA ASN A 218 22.95 -18.55 20.10
C ASN A 218 23.83 -17.86 19.03
N GLY A 219 24.15 -16.57 19.20
CA GLY A 219 24.99 -15.83 18.25
C GLY A 219 24.22 -15.32 17.03
N GLU A 220 24.90 -15.22 15.89
CA GLU A 220 24.37 -14.65 14.66
C GLU A 220 23.32 -15.56 13.99
N ALA A 221 22.19 -14.98 13.56
CA ALA A 221 21.16 -15.71 12.83
C ALA A 221 21.61 -16.09 11.40
N ASP A 222 21.09 -17.19 10.86
CA ASP A 222 21.39 -17.64 9.51
C ASP A 222 21.09 -16.59 8.45
N PHE A 223 19.95 -15.91 8.56
CA PHE A 223 19.58 -14.83 7.64
C PHE A 223 20.59 -13.69 7.66
N GLU A 224 21.05 -13.27 8.84
CA GLU A 224 22.04 -12.22 9.03
C GLU A 224 23.39 -12.59 8.38
N ARG A 225 23.84 -13.84 8.61
CA ARG A 225 25.07 -14.39 8.01
C ARG A 225 24.98 -14.44 6.48
N MET A 226 23.82 -14.84 5.93
CA MET A 226 23.59 -14.91 4.49
C MET A 226 23.63 -13.52 3.83
N LEU A 227 22.97 -12.53 4.41
CA LEU A 227 23.01 -11.14 3.91
C LEU A 227 24.45 -10.61 3.88
N ARG A 228 25.20 -10.84 4.96
CA ARG A 228 26.60 -10.42 5.05
C ARG A 228 27.46 -11.07 3.96
N SER A 229 27.25 -12.37 3.70
CA SER A 229 28.01 -13.09 2.66
C SER A 229 27.73 -12.58 1.25
N LEU A 230 26.58 -11.94 1.03
CA LEU A 230 26.20 -11.27 -0.22
C LEU A 230 26.67 -9.80 -0.29
N GLY A 231 27.28 -9.28 0.77
CA GLY A 231 27.64 -7.86 0.87
C GLY A 231 26.43 -6.93 1.09
N VAL A 232 25.28 -7.48 1.46
CA VAL A 232 24.07 -6.73 1.77
C VAL A 232 24.12 -6.28 3.23
N VAL A 233 23.99 -4.97 3.47
CA VAL A 233 24.03 -4.40 4.82
C VAL A 233 22.69 -4.61 5.52
N GLN A 234 22.67 -5.30 6.66
CA GLN A 234 21.49 -5.42 7.49
C GLN A 234 21.34 -4.24 8.45
N ILE A 235 20.14 -3.67 8.50
CA ILE A 235 19.77 -2.57 9.41
C ILE A 235 18.60 -3.05 10.26
N CYS A 236 18.86 -3.39 11.52
CA CYS A 236 17.81 -3.69 12.47
C CYS A 236 17.24 -2.41 13.07
N SER A 237 15.91 -2.30 13.17
CA SER A 237 15.26 -1.17 13.82
C SER A 237 15.65 -1.10 15.31
N ARG A 238 15.78 0.13 15.85
CA ARG A 238 15.98 0.29 17.29
C ARG A 238 14.70 -0.15 18.02
N PRO A 239 14.80 -0.80 19.19
CA PRO A 239 13.64 -1.09 20.03
C PRO A 239 12.85 0.20 20.28
N ALA A 240 11.52 0.14 20.20
CA ALA A 240 10.59 1.26 20.41
C ALA A 240 10.69 2.44 19.39
N HIS A 241 11.36 2.28 18.23
CA HIS A 241 11.33 3.25 17.14
C HIS A 241 10.49 2.75 15.95
N PRO A 242 9.15 2.88 15.96
CA PRO A 242 8.26 2.38 14.92
C PRO A 242 8.40 3.10 13.56
N GLN A 243 9.21 4.15 13.49
CA GLN A 243 9.37 4.97 12.29
C GLN A 243 10.09 4.26 11.14
N THR A 244 10.86 3.23 11.43
CA THR A 244 11.70 2.52 10.45
C THR A 244 10.90 1.58 9.56
N CYS A 245 9.90 0.88 10.11
CA CYS A 245 9.06 -0.11 9.40
C CYS A 245 7.64 0.37 9.04
N GLY A 246 7.29 1.61 9.34
CA GLY A 246 5.93 2.15 9.14
C GLY A 246 5.43 2.16 7.68
N LYS A 247 6.33 1.95 6.70
CA LYS A 247 5.97 1.79 5.29
C LYS A 247 5.46 0.38 5.02
N LEU A 248 6.14 -0.62 5.58
CA LEU A 248 5.76 -2.02 5.46
C LEU A 248 4.51 -2.33 6.29
N GLU A 249 4.36 -1.77 7.50
CA GLU A 249 3.10 -1.85 8.27
C GLU A 249 1.91 -1.34 7.46
N ARG A 250 2.08 -0.22 6.74
CA ARG A 250 1.03 0.29 5.86
C ARG A 250 0.77 -0.64 4.68
N SER A 251 1.80 -1.28 4.12
CA SER A 251 1.65 -2.30 3.08
C SER A 251 0.86 -3.49 3.62
N HIS A 252 1.21 -4.03 4.79
CA HIS A 252 0.47 -5.10 5.46
C HIS A 252 -1.01 -4.76 5.64
N GLN A 253 -1.34 -3.54 6.11
CA GLN A 253 -2.74 -3.10 6.25
C GLN A 253 -3.49 -3.15 4.91
N THR A 254 -2.83 -2.73 3.83
CA THR A 254 -3.43 -2.69 2.49
C THR A 254 -3.56 -4.11 1.91
N THR A 255 -2.54 -4.95 2.06
CA THR A 255 -2.57 -6.37 1.67
C THR A 255 -3.69 -7.12 2.40
N LYS A 256 -3.76 -6.98 3.73
CA LYS A 256 -4.84 -7.59 4.53
C LYS A 256 -6.23 -7.07 4.17
N ALA A 257 -6.37 -5.80 3.84
CA ALA A 257 -7.64 -5.25 3.38
C ALA A 257 -8.07 -5.84 2.04
N TRP A 258 -7.12 -6.08 1.13
CA TRP A 258 -7.38 -6.73 -0.14
C TRP A 258 -7.74 -8.21 0.05
N LEU A 259 -7.01 -8.95 0.87
CA LEU A 259 -7.29 -10.36 1.16
C LEU A 259 -8.69 -10.55 1.78
N ARG A 260 -9.16 -9.62 2.63
CA ARG A 260 -10.51 -9.70 3.24
C ARG A 260 -11.66 -9.65 2.24
N ILE A 261 -11.44 -9.12 1.05
CA ILE A 261 -12.46 -9.07 -0.01
C ILE A 261 -12.29 -10.21 -1.04
N GLN A 262 -11.28 -11.07 -0.86
CA GLN A 262 -11.11 -12.28 -1.65
C GLN A 262 -11.81 -13.46 -0.97
N PRO A 263 -12.13 -14.53 -1.71
CA PRO A 263 -12.50 -15.79 -1.10
C PRO A 263 -11.42 -16.27 -0.11
N ALA A 264 -11.82 -16.79 1.03
CA ALA A 264 -10.87 -17.31 2.00
C ALA A 264 -10.06 -18.46 1.40
N ALA A 265 -8.74 -18.34 1.39
CA ALA A 265 -7.82 -19.36 0.84
C ALA A 265 -7.87 -20.61 1.71
N ARG A 266 -7.97 -21.80 1.10
CA ARG A 266 -8.04 -23.10 1.77
C ARG A 266 -6.66 -23.72 2.00
N SER A 267 -5.62 -23.21 1.34
CA SER A 267 -4.26 -23.70 1.43
C SER A 267 -3.25 -22.59 1.28
N ILE A 268 -2.00 -22.88 1.68
CA ILE A 268 -0.85 -21.98 1.45
C ILE A 268 -0.70 -21.67 -0.04
N GLY A 269 -0.90 -22.65 -0.93
CA GLY A 269 -0.82 -22.45 -2.38
C GLY A 269 -1.86 -21.47 -2.89
N GLU A 270 -3.15 -21.63 -2.51
CA GLU A 270 -4.21 -20.69 -2.88
C GLU A 270 -3.95 -19.26 -2.36
N LEU A 271 -3.44 -19.14 -1.13
CA LEU A 271 -3.08 -17.84 -0.58
C LEU A 271 -1.88 -17.23 -1.32
N GLN A 272 -0.88 -18.04 -1.70
CA GLN A 272 0.26 -17.57 -2.50
C GLN A 272 -0.20 -17.06 -3.87
N ASP A 273 -1.11 -17.76 -4.56
CA ASP A 273 -1.67 -17.32 -5.83
C ASP A 273 -2.45 -15.99 -5.68
N GLN A 274 -3.16 -15.81 -4.58
CA GLN A 274 -3.82 -14.54 -4.27
C GLN A 274 -2.79 -13.42 -4.07
N LEU A 275 -1.73 -13.66 -3.31
CA LEU A 275 -0.68 -12.68 -3.05
C LEU A 275 0.12 -12.32 -4.32
N ASP A 276 0.34 -13.28 -5.21
CA ASP A 276 1.01 -13.01 -6.49
C ASP A 276 0.15 -12.10 -7.38
N ARG A 277 -1.15 -12.34 -7.48
CA ARG A 277 -2.10 -11.43 -8.18
C ARG A 277 -2.15 -10.05 -7.52
N TRP A 278 -2.16 -10.03 -6.17
CA TRP A 278 -2.13 -8.78 -5.42
C TRP A 278 -0.84 -7.99 -5.66
N ARG A 279 0.32 -8.64 -5.57
CA ARG A 279 1.63 -8.01 -5.82
C ARG A 279 1.68 -7.36 -7.20
N ASP A 280 1.20 -8.05 -8.23
CA ASP A 280 1.22 -7.53 -9.59
C ASP A 280 0.24 -6.35 -9.73
N HIS A 281 -0.96 -6.44 -9.20
CA HIS A 281 -1.90 -5.32 -9.14
C HIS A 281 -1.34 -4.13 -8.35
N TYR A 282 -0.80 -4.38 -7.16
CA TYR A 282 -0.21 -3.36 -6.29
C TYR A 282 0.91 -2.60 -6.97
N ASN A 283 1.79 -3.29 -7.67
CA ASN A 283 2.95 -2.70 -8.33
C ASN A 283 2.61 -2.00 -9.64
N GLN A 284 1.71 -2.55 -10.45
CA GLN A 284 1.49 -2.10 -11.82
C GLN A 284 0.25 -1.21 -12.00
N ALA A 285 -0.81 -1.48 -11.26
CA ALA A 285 -2.11 -0.84 -11.50
C ALA A 285 -2.51 0.18 -10.43
N ARG A 286 -2.01 0.04 -9.20
CA ARG A 286 -2.44 0.85 -8.07
C ARG A 286 -1.67 2.18 -7.99
N PRO A 287 -2.32 3.36 -8.18
CA PRO A 287 -1.69 4.65 -7.96
C PRO A 287 -1.37 4.85 -6.48
N HIS A 288 -0.14 5.21 -6.16
CA HIS A 288 0.31 5.34 -4.78
C HIS A 288 0.33 6.81 -4.34
N ARG A 289 -0.35 7.12 -3.22
CA ARG A 289 -0.44 8.49 -2.72
C ARG A 289 0.94 9.09 -2.39
N ALA A 290 1.84 8.30 -1.78
CA ALA A 290 3.18 8.76 -1.45
C ALA A 290 4.07 8.99 -2.69
N LEU A 291 3.68 8.44 -3.84
CA LEU A 291 4.33 8.59 -5.14
C LEU A 291 3.60 9.60 -6.05
N ARG A 292 2.71 10.43 -5.48
CA ARG A 292 1.94 11.44 -6.20
C ARG A 292 1.09 10.87 -7.35
N GLY A 293 0.61 9.63 -7.21
CA GLY A 293 -0.22 8.95 -8.19
C GLY A 293 0.52 8.06 -9.18
N ALA A 294 1.86 8.02 -9.14
CA ALA A 294 2.61 6.99 -9.85
C ALA A 294 2.40 5.62 -9.21
N THR A 295 2.53 4.56 -9.98
CA THR A 295 2.59 3.19 -9.47
C THR A 295 4.00 2.87 -8.95
N PRO A 296 4.15 1.87 -8.08
CA PRO A 296 5.46 1.41 -7.65
C PRO A 296 6.38 1.02 -8.82
N SER A 297 5.86 0.33 -9.85
CA SER A 297 6.64 -0.05 -11.04
C SER A 297 7.12 1.16 -11.84
N GLU A 298 6.28 2.18 -12.04
CA GLU A 298 6.67 3.43 -12.68
C GLU A 298 7.78 4.15 -11.91
N ARG A 299 7.63 4.18 -10.56
CA ARG A 299 8.64 4.81 -9.70
C ARG A 299 9.95 4.04 -9.71
N TRP A 300 9.90 2.71 -9.75
CA TRP A 300 11.07 1.86 -9.89
C TRP A 300 11.82 2.14 -11.19
N ALA A 301 11.10 2.13 -12.30
CA ALA A 301 11.68 2.32 -13.65
C ALA A 301 12.26 3.74 -13.89
N ALA A 302 11.89 4.71 -13.05
CA ALA A 302 12.35 6.10 -13.18
C ALA A 302 13.81 6.32 -12.76
N SER A 303 14.50 5.34 -12.18
CA SER A 303 15.91 5.48 -11.72
C SER A 303 16.66 4.15 -11.77
N CYS A 304 17.98 4.22 -11.94
CA CYS A 304 18.82 3.03 -11.87
C CYS A 304 18.80 2.43 -10.47
N PRO A 305 18.57 1.11 -10.31
CA PRO A 305 18.64 0.44 -9.03
C PRO A 305 20.05 0.47 -8.43
N ALA A 306 20.13 0.54 -7.11
CA ALA A 306 21.36 0.34 -6.35
C ALA A 306 21.67 -1.17 -6.25
N GLY A 307 22.84 -1.47 -5.71
CA GLY A 307 23.29 -2.83 -5.41
C GLY A 307 24.22 -2.86 -4.20
N PRO A 308 24.64 -4.04 -3.74
CA PRO A 308 25.51 -4.18 -2.59
C PRO A 308 26.92 -3.63 -2.86
N GLY A 309 27.45 -2.89 -1.89
CA GLY A 309 28.81 -2.38 -1.90
C GLY A 309 29.08 -1.18 -2.83
N PRO A 310 30.26 -0.55 -2.78
CA PRO A 310 30.75 0.22 -3.90
C PRO A 310 30.82 -0.72 -5.10
N ALA A 311 30.45 -0.25 -6.28
CA ALA A 311 30.56 -1.02 -7.51
C ALA A 311 32.02 -1.46 -7.67
N ILE A 312 32.34 -2.65 -7.18
CA ILE A 312 33.61 -3.30 -7.48
C ILE A 312 33.42 -3.84 -8.89
N ASP A 313 34.03 -3.17 -9.84
CA ASP A 313 34.12 -3.49 -11.27
C ASP A 313 33.11 -4.51 -11.82
N GLY A 314 32.03 -3.99 -12.44
CA GLY A 314 31.05 -4.74 -13.22
C GLY A 314 29.78 -5.20 -12.46
N PRO A 315 28.68 -5.40 -13.18
CA PRO A 315 27.42 -5.79 -12.59
C PRO A 315 27.46 -7.24 -12.09
N ILE A 316 27.06 -7.44 -10.83
CA ILE A 316 26.77 -8.78 -10.30
C ILE A 316 25.42 -9.23 -10.86
N ARG A 317 25.40 -10.35 -11.56
CA ARG A 317 24.16 -11.02 -11.97
C ARG A 317 23.75 -11.99 -10.88
N ALA A 318 22.46 -11.94 -10.49
CA ALA A 318 21.90 -12.87 -9.52
C ALA A 318 20.78 -13.67 -10.19
N SER A 319 20.76 -14.98 -9.93
CA SER A 319 19.74 -15.89 -10.46
C SER A 319 19.46 -17.00 -9.46
N ILE A 320 18.23 -17.52 -9.47
CA ILE A 320 17.84 -18.64 -8.61
C ILE A 320 17.72 -19.90 -9.46
N HIS A 321 18.29 -20.98 -8.96
CA HIS A 321 18.28 -22.27 -9.62
C HIS A 321 17.78 -23.34 -8.67
N THR A 322 17.10 -24.37 -9.19
CA THR A 322 16.75 -25.56 -8.42
C THR A 322 17.79 -26.63 -8.66
N VAL A 323 18.34 -27.19 -7.59
CA VAL A 323 19.30 -28.29 -7.67
C VAL A 323 18.59 -29.54 -8.17
N ASN A 324 19.07 -30.15 -9.25
CA ASN A 324 18.49 -31.37 -9.81
C ASN A 324 18.82 -32.60 -8.96
N LYS A 325 18.24 -33.76 -9.29
CA LYS A 325 18.45 -35.03 -8.56
C LYS A 325 19.93 -35.46 -8.48
N GLY A 326 20.75 -35.07 -9.45
CA GLY A 326 22.19 -35.34 -9.48
C GLY A 326 23.02 -34.34 -8.65
N GLY A 327 22.41 -33.36 -8.00
CA GLY A 327 23.12 -32.35 -7.22
C GLY A 327 23.74 -31.23 -8.05
N HIS A 328 23.17 -30.92 -9.24
CA HIS A 328 23.70 -29.94 -10.16
C HIS A 328 22.68 -28.83 -10.44
N ILE A 329 23.19 -27.68 -10.89
CA ILE A 329 22.40 -26.60 -11.50
C ILE A 329 22.89 -26.35 -12.94
N GLY A 330 22.01 -25.89 -13.82
CA GLY A 330 22.39 -25.29 -15.09
C GLY A 330 22.69 -23.80 -14.89
N TRP A 331 23.78 -23.29 -15.44
CA TRP A 331 24.08 -21.87 -15.46
C TRP A 331 24.66 -21.51 -16.84
N SER A 332 23.94 -20.71 -17.62
CA SER A 332 24.24 -20.51 -19.04
C SER A 332 24.40 -21.87 -19.75
N ASP A 333 25.47 -22.09 -20.48
CA ASP A 333 25.76 -23.33 -21.19
C ASP A 333 26.48 -24.39 -20.32
N PHE A 334 26.68 -24.11 -19.03
CA PHE A 334 27.44 -24.95 -18.12
C PHE A 334 26.54 -25.69 -17.14
N VAL A 335 26.99 -26.86 -16.70
CA VAL A 335 26.42 -27.67 -15.62
C VAL A 335 27.34 -27.58 -14.43
N VAL A 336 26.86 -27.05 -13.32
CA VAL A 336 27.66 -26.83 -12.12
C VAL A 336 27.25 -27.80 -11.04
N GLY A 337 28.19 -28.64 -10.61
CA GLY A 337 28.00 -29.58 -9.49
C GLY A 337 27.99 -28.84 -8.17
N ILE A 338 27.06 -29.18 -7.29
CA ILE A 338 26.95 -28.63 -5.94
C ILE A 338 27.02 -29.77 -4.91
N ASP A 339 25.88 -30.41 -4.68
CA ASP A 339 25.74 -31.55 -3.77
C ASP A 339 24.38 -32.22 -4.01
N SER A 340 24.39 -33.57 -4.19
CA SER A 340 23.14 -34.31 -4.42
C SER A 340 22.19 -34.32 -3.22
N ARG A 341 22.69 -34.07 -2.01
CA ARG A 341 21.86 -33.91 -0.81
C ARG A 341 20.98 -32.69 -0.82
N LEU A 342 21.26 -31.73 -1.72
CA LEU A 342 20.49 -30.51 -1.92
C LEU A 342 19.46 -30.62 -3.06
N ALA A 343 19.23 -31.84 -3.57
CA ALA A 343 18.28 -32.08 -4.65
C ALA A 343 16.89 -31.51 -4.30
N GLY A 344 16.29 -30.77 -5.23
CA GLY A 344 15.02 -30.09 -5.05
C GLY A 344 15.10 -28.73 -4.33
N GLN A 345 16.21 -28.39 -3.71
CA GLN A 345 16.37 -27.10 -3.02
C GLN A 345 16.69 -25.97 -4.00
N ARG A 346 16.19 -24.79 -3.69
CA ARG A 346 16.52 -23.56 -4.41
C ARG A 346 17.82 -22.98 -3.88
N VAL A 347 18.67 -22.53 -4.79
CA VAL A 347 19.97 -21.90 -4.48
C VAL A 347 20.06 -20.56 -5.23
N LEU A 348 20.62 -19.55 -4.55
CA LEU A 348 20.94 -18.27 -5.17
C LEU A 348 22.35 -18.37 -5.77
N VAL A 349 22.48 -18.03 -7.04
CA VAL A 349 23.76 -17.93 -7.74
C VAL A 349 24.02 -16.46 -8.03
N THR A 350 25.14 -15.95 -7.52
CA THR A 350 25.67 -14.65 -7.94
C THR A 350 26.84 -14.89 -8.88
N ALA A 351 26.85 -14.14 -9.98
CA ALA A 351 27.87 -14.27 -11.01
C ALA A 351 28.50 -12.92 -11.31
N ARG A 352 29.82 -12.89 -11.33
CA ARG A 352 30.62 -11.81 -11.92
C ARG A 352 31.49 -12.45 -13.00
N ASP A 353 31.27 -12.02 -14.25
CA ASP A 353 31.88 -12.70 -15.39
C ASP A 353 31.67 -14.21 -15.30
N PHE A 354 32.75 -14.98 -15.21
CA PHE A 354 32.71 -16.43 -15.03
C PHE A 354 32.94 -16.88 -13.59
N THR A 355 32.99 -15.98 -12.61
CA THR A 355 33.12 -16.34 -11.19
C THR A 355 31.74 -16.40 -10.55
N LEU A 356 31.41 -17.59 -10.04
CA LEU A 356 30.11 -17.85 -9.37
C LEU A 356 30.30 -17.99 -7.86
N ALA A 357 29.32 -17.47 -7.11
CA ALA A 357 29.11 -17.84 -5.72
C ALA A 357 27.69 -18.36 -5.55
N ILE A 358 27.55 -19.55 -5.00
CA ILE A 358 26.30 -20.29 -4.87
C ILE A 358 25.94 -20.37 -3.40
N TYR A 359 24.75 -19.90 -3.04
CA TYR A 359 24.26 -19.81 -1.67
C TYR A 359 23.03 -20.69 -1.48
N GLY A 360 22.98 -21.43 -0.40
CA GLY A 360 21.82 -22.17 0.08
C GLY A 360 21.26 -21.57 1.35
N GLN A 361 20.34 -22.27 2.00
CA GLN A 361 19.67 -21.82 3.22
C GLN A 361 20.61 -21.48 4.39
N HIS A 362 21.78 -22.10 4.45
CA HIS A 362 22.74 -21.95 5.55
C HIS A 362 24.01 -21.18 5.15
N GLY A 363 23.99 -20.46 4.04
CA GLY A 363 25.10 -19.63 3.57
C GLY A 363 25.75 -20.09 2.28
N LEU A 364 27.02 -19.68 2.08
CA LEU A 364 27.79 -19.99 0.89
C LEU A 364 28.07 -21.50 0.80
N LEU A 365 27.51 -22.12 -0.25
CA LEU A 365 27.73 -23.53 -0.55
C LEU A 365 29.01 -23.76 -1.36
N ARG A 366 29.24 -22.86 -2.35
CA ARG A 366 30.35 -23.00 -3.28
C ARG A 366 30.71 -21.66 -3.91
N ARG A 367 32.02 -21.45 -4.12
CA ARG A 367 32.58 -20.42 -5.00
C ARG A 367 33.48 -21.08 -6.03
N LEU A 368 33.32 -20.73 -7.29
CA LEU A 368 34.17 -21.24 -8.36
C LEU A 368 34.28 -20.23 -9.50
N THR A 369 35.36 -20.32 -10.26
CA THR A 369 35.47 -19.73 -11.58
C THR A 369 35.19 -20.81 -12.61
N ILE A 370 34.30 -20.52 -13.55
CA ILE A 370 33.92 -21.46 -14.63
C ILE A 370 35.12 -21.68 -15.54
N ASP A 371 35.50 -22.94 -15.70
CA ASP A 371 36.44 -23.38 -16.76
C ASP A 371 35.63 -23.46 -18.07
N THR A 372 35.81 -22.47 -18.95
CA THR A 372 35.09 -22.39 -20.21
C THR A 372 35.44 -23.51 -21.21
N SER A 373 36.54 -24.26 -20.98
CA SER A 373 36.90 -25.39 -21.80
C SER A 373 36.08 -26.66 -21.50
N ARG A 374 35.30 -26.66 -20.40
CA ARG A 374 34.52 -27.80 -19.92
C ARG A 374 33.07 -27.43 -19.66
N ARG A 375 32.15 -28.14 -20.25
CA ARG A 375 30.72 -27.94 -19.99
C ARG A 375 30.33 -28.27 -18.54
N TYR A 376 30.95 -29.33 -17.95
CA TYR A 376 30.68 -29.78 -16.60
C TYR A 376 31.72 -29.26 -15.62
N GLN A 377 31.28 -28.53 -14.62
CA GLN A 377 32.07 -28.00 -13.53
C GLN A 377 31.90 -28.92 -12.32
N GLY A 378 32.81 -29.90 -12.14
CA GLY A 378 32.75 -30.88 -11.04
C GLY A 378 32.60 -30.23 -9.67
N THR A 379 32.21 -31.00 -8.64
CA THR A 379 31.93 -30.50 -7.29
C THR A 379 33.12 -29.89 -6.56
N GLY A 380 34.36 -30.06 -7.07
CA GLY A 380 35.60 -29.67 -6.40
C GLY A 380 35.99 -30.58 -5.24
N ARG A 381 35.21 -31.62 -4.93
CA ARG A 381 35.55 -32.64 -3.94
C ARG A 381 36.34 -33.76 -4.62
N PRO A 382 37.34 -34.34 -3.95
CA PRO A 382 38.01 -35.52 -4.47
C PRO A 382 36.99 -36.65 -4.67
N PRO A 383 37.14 -37.48 -5.70
CA PRO A 383 36.25 -38.62 -5.91
C PRO A 383 36.25 -39.47 -4.65
N GLY A 384 35.06 -39.69 -4.08
CA GLY A 384 34.93 -40.59 -2.91
C GLY A 384 35.49 -41.95 -3.24
N ARG A 385 36.26 -42.56 -2.32
CA ARG A 385 36.68 -43.97 -2.45
C ARG A 385 35.42 -44.77 -2.75
N ARG A 386 35.44 -45.50 -3.89
CA ARG A 386 34.47 -46.58 -4.09
C ARG A 386 34.56 -47.49 -2.88
N ARG A 387 33.47 -47.73 -2.21
CA ARG A 387 33.36 -48.88 -1.29
C ARG A 387 33.23 -50.07 -2.22
N ASP A 388 34.26 -50.84 -2.22
CA ASP A 388 34.24 -52.20 -2.77
C ASP A 388 33.25 -53.06 -2.00
#